data_2d2ec94968188f021ee2af28ba79ac33
#
_entry.id   2d2ec94968188f021ee2af28ba79ac33
#
_cell.length_a   1.000
_cell.length_b   1.000
_cell.length_c   1.000
_cell.angle_alpha   90.00
_cell.angle_beta   90.00
_cell.angle_gamma   90.00
#
_symmetry.space_group_name_H-M   'P 1'
#
loop_
_entity.id
_entity.type
_entity.pdbx_description
1 polymer ?
#
loop_
_entity_poly.entity_id
_entity_poly.type
_entity_poly.pdbx_seq_one_letter_code
_entity_poly.pdbx_strand_id
1 'polypeptide(L)'
;MDTSRIVVLEGDETGQELLEQALRLLAPDVIGLELELPRFDLSLNSRRATDNAVVHEAAAALQQAGLGLKAATITPEGTDDVGSPNRILREEIGGTVIVRTGRRIPGVVPLGGVHAPISVVRMAVGGAYGATEWREVDGDDEAAFRTERIERSVCRAVAEFGFQLAERTGAKVFGGPKYTVSPVYEGLLKEEMDAAAERHPDVPYEPQLIDATFALLLSTSGDPLVIPSLNRDGDILSDLVLPLFGSIAGSESLLIALDERLMPRTVMAEAAHGTAPSLRGKDVANPMAMILAGAALLGYGDEQTQQAGRAIREACLEAVADGIRTADLGGYAGTTEFTDEVIRRTSQKLEVWSAL
;
A
#
# COMPACT_ATOMS: atom_id res chain seq x y z
N MET A 1 12.41 13.23 -5.80
CA MET A 1 12.85 12.77 -4.47
C MET A 1 14.26 12.23 -4.58
N ASP A 2 15.06 12.38 -3.53
CA ASP A 2 16.36 11.70 -3.48
C ASP A 2 16.13 10.24 -3.07
N THR A 3 16.45 9.31 -3.97
CA THR A 3 16.30 7.86 -3.72
C THR A 3 17.59 7.21 -3.21
N SER A 4 18.64 7.98 -2.98
CA SER A 4 19.87 7.44 -2.37
C SER A 4 19.66 6.99 -0.92
N ARG A 5 18.56 7.45 -0.27
CA ARG A 5 18.27 7.15 1.13
C ARG A 5 16.84 6.64 1.30
N ILE A 6 16.69 5.40 1.78
CA ILE A 6 15.41 4.78 2.11
C ILE A 6 15.40 4.38 3.58
N VAL A 7 14.49 4.97 4.37
CA VAL A 7 14.34 4.63 5.79
C VAL A 7 13.72 3.24 5.92
N VAL A 8 14.37 2.35 6.64
CA VAL A 8 13.90 0.98 6.90
C VAL A 8 13.21 0.94 8.26
N LEU A 9 11.94 0.58 8.25
CA LEU A 9 11.09 0.48 9.42
C LEU A 9 10.86 -1.00 9.72
N GLU A 10 11.67 -1.53 10.65
CA GLU A 10 11.63 -2.94 11.05
C GLU A 10 10.34 -3.26 11.80
N GLY A 11 9.92 -4.51 11.79
CA GLY A 11 8.65 -4.92 12.35
C GLY A 11 8.71 -6.23 13.11
N ASP A 12 7.62 -6.98 13.04
CA ASP A 12 7.43 -8.17 13.85
C ASP A 12 7.30 -9.45 13.00
N GLU A 13 7.69 -10.57 13.60
CA GLU A 13 7.42 -11.93 13.14
C GLU A 13 7.88 -12.20 11.68
N THR A 14 7.06 -12.87 10.88
CA THR A 14 7.34 -13.13 9.46
C THR A 14 7.46 -11.83 8.65
N GLY A 15 6.75 -10.77 9.03
CA GLY A 15 6.88 -9.46 8.38
C GLY A 15 8.32 -8.95 8.35
N GLN A 16 9.07 -9.12 9.46
CA GLN A 16 10.48 -8.79 9.52
C GLN A 16 11.33 -9.70 8.62
N GLU A 17 11.05 -11.01 8.60
CA GLU A 17 11.78 -11.94 7.73
C GLU A 17 11.63 -11.56 6.24
N LEU A 18 10.41 -11.16 5.82
CA LEU A 18 10.15 -10.74 4.44
C LEU A 18 10.79 -9.39 4.09
N LEU A 19 10.90 -8.48 5.07
CA LEU A 19 11.65 -7.23 4.90
C LEU A 19 13.13 -7.53 4.61
N GLU A 20 13.77 -8.44 5.36
CA GLU A 20 15.17 -8.81 5.12
C GLU A 20 15.36 -9.40 3.70
N GLN A 21 14.40 -10.18 3.21
CA GLN A 21 14.45 -10.67 1.83
C GLN A 21 14.35 -9.54 0.80
N ALA A 22 13.49 -8.55 1.02
CA ALA A 22 13.40 -7.39 0.13
C ALA A 22 14.68 -6.54 0.16
N LEU A 23 15.31 -6.36 1.32
CA LEU A 23 16.56 -5.62 1.46
C LEU A 23 17.73 -6.28 0.69
N ARG A 24 17.74 -7.60 0.56
CA ARG A 24 18.74 -8.31 -0.27
C ARG A 24 18.67 -7.89 -1.74
N LEU A 25 17.48 -7.58 -2.27
CA LEU A 25 17.33 -7.10 -3.64
C LEU A 25 17.78 -5.64 -3.81
N LEU A 26 17.82 -4.87 -2.73
CA LEU A 26 18.31 -3.49 -2.75
C LEU A 26 19.81 -3.38 -2.51
N ALA A 27 20.52 -4.52 -2.41
CA ALA A 27 21.97 -4.54 -2.20
C ALA A 27 22.72 -4.03 -3.44
N PRO A 28 23.85 -3.32 -3.26
CA PRO A 28 24.60 -2.70 -4.36
C PRO A 28 25.08 -3.70 -5.43
N ASP A 29 25.42 -4.91 -5.03
CA ASP A 29 25.85 -5.99 -5.94
C ASP A 29 24.69 -6.58 -6.78
N VAL A 30 23.44 -6.28 -6.42
CA VAL A 30 22.24 -6.71 -7.18
C VAL A 30 21.77 -5.62 -8.13
N ILE A 31 21.62 -4.38 -7.64
CA ILE A 31 21.03 -3.29 -8.42
C ILE A 31 22.04 -2.29 -8.99
N GLY A 32 23.31 -2.39 -8.60
CA GLY A 32 24.37 -1.47 -9.05
C GLY A 32 24.27 -0.05 -8.47
N LEU A 33 23.50 0.13 -7.39
CA LEU A 33 23.26 1.43 -6.75
C LEU A 33 23.65 1.37 -5.27
N GLU A 34 24.32 2.40 -4.78
CA GLU A 34 24.57 2.59 -3.34
C GLU A 34 23.38 3.30 -2.69
N LEU A 35 22.70 2.61 -1.77
CA LEU A 35 21.58 3.14 -1.01
C LEU A 35 21.93 3.23 0.48
N GLU A 36 21.63 4.37 1.09
CA GLU A 36 21.64 4.49 2.53
C GLU A 36 20.32 3.92 3.11
N LEU A 37 20.43 2.94 4.00
CA LEU A 37 19.30 2.22 4.57
C LEU A 37 19.28 2.36 6.11
N PRO A 38 19.04 3.58 6.67
CA PRO A 38 18.94 3.76 8.13
C PRO A 38 17.76 2.97 8.67
N ARG A 39 17.99 2.19 9.76
CA ARG A 39 17.03 1.24 10.33
C ARG A 39 16.46 1.74 11.65
N PHE A 40 15.15 1.57 11.84
CA PHE A 40 14.43 1.85 13.08
C PHE A 40 13.61 0.62 13.46
N ASP A 41 13.84 0.09 14.67
CA ASP A 41 13.13 -1.07 15.19
C ASP A 41 11.74 -0.69 15.72
N LEU A 42 10.70 -0.93 14.89
CA LEU A 42 9.30 -0.72 15.27
C LEU A 42 8.61 -2.00 15.76
N SER A 43 9.39 -3.01 16.16
CA SER A 43 8.81 -4.20 16.80
C SER A 43 8.01 -3.81 18.05
N LEU A 44 7.02 -4.61 18.42
CA LEU A 44 6.19 -4.37 19.59
C LEU A 44 7.04 -4.21 20.87
N ASN A 45 8.12 -5.00 21.01
CA ASN A 45 9.02 -4.94 22.15
C ASN A 45 9.76 -3.60 22.22
N SER A 46 10.30 -3.13 21.11
CA SER A 46 11.01 -1.84 21.05
C SER A 46 10.06 -0.67 21.32
N ARG A 47 8.86 -0.70 20.74
CA ARG A 47 7.83 0.34 20.96
C ARG A 47 7.39 0.41 22.43
N ARG A 48 7.19 -0.73 23.08
CA ARG A 48 6.89 -0.78 24.53
C ARG A 48 8.05 -0.26 25.38
N ALA A 49 9.28 -0.63 25.05
CA ALA A 49 10.47 -0.19 25.79
C ALA A 49 10.71 1.33 25.66
N THR A 50 10.29 1.95 24.58
CA THR A 50 10.51 3.38 24.28
C THR A 50 9.24 4.23 24.39
N ASP A 51 8.11 3.65 24.79
CA ASP A 51 6.80 4.31 24.78
C ASP A 51 6.52 5.02 23.44
N ASN A 52 6.74 4.29 22.33
CA ASN A 52 6.65 4.78 20.94
C ASN A 52 7.66 5.88 20.53
N ALA A 53 8.64 6.28 21.35
CA ALA A 53 9.61 7.31 20.94
C ALA A 53 10.33 6.92 19.64
N VAL A 54 10.65 5.63 19.45
CA VAL A 54 11.26 5.12 18.22
C VAL A 54 10.38 5.34 16.98
N VAL A 55 9.06 5.33 17.13
CA VAL A 55 8.12 5.59 16.00
C VAL A 55 8.17 7.06 15.58
N HIS A 56 8.26 7.97 16.55
CA HIS A 56 8.39 9.41 16.31
C HIS A 56 9.74 9.75 15.65
N GLU A 57 10.82 9.13 16.10
CA GLU A 57 12.15 9.26 15.49
C GLU A 57 12.14 8.75 14.03
N ALA A 58 11.52 7.59 13.81
CA ALA A 58 11.38 6.99 12.48
C ALA A 58 10.55 7.88 11.54
N ALA A 59 9.45 8.47 12.04
CA ALA A 59 8.62 9.39 11.26
C ALA A 59 9.40 10.65 10.86
N ALA A 60 10.19 11.23 11.78
CA ALA A 60 11.05 12.38 11.49
C ALA A 60 12.12 12.05 10.44
N ALA A 61 12.77 10.89 10.55
CA ALA A 61 13.72 10.42 9.56
C ALA A 61 13.07 10.22 8.18
N LEU A 62 11.86 9.64 8.16
CA LEU A 62 11.08 9.41 6.94
C LEU A 62 10.66 10.71 6.25
N GLN A 63 10.26 11.74 7.03
CA GLN A 63 9.98 13.06 6.48
C GLN A 63 11.20 13.70 5.80
N GLN A 64 12.38 13.50 6.36
CA GLN A 64 13.64 14.04 5.81
C GLN A 64 14.08 13.29 4.56
N ALA A 65 14.03 11.96 4.57
CA ALA A 65 14.45 11.13 3.44
C ALA A 65 13.43 11.14 2.29
N GLY A 66 12.14 11.27 2.60
CA GLY A 66 11.04 11.18 1.63
C GLY A 66 10.63 9.76 1.25
N LEU A 67 11.46 8.75 1.51
CA LEU A 67 11.18 7.35 1.16
C LEU A 67 11.41 6.42 2.35
N GLY A 68 10.51 5.44 2.52
CA GLY A 68 10.65 4.40 3.55
C GLY A 68 10.03 3.07 3.18
N LEU A 69 10.68 2.00 3.61
CA LEU A 69 10.25 0.61 3.46
C LEU A 69 9.92 0.03 4.83
N LYS A 70 8.69 -0.43 5.02
CA LYS A 70 8.18 -0.83 6.33
C LYS A 70 7.76 -2.30 6.34
N ALA A 71 8.21 -3.04 7.35
CA ALA A 71 7.68 -4.37 7.68
C ALA A 71 6.32 -4.29 8.40
N ALA A 72 5.57 -5.37 8.37
CA ALA A 72 4.37 -5.51 9.17
C ALA A 72 4.69 -5.47 10.67
N THR A 73 3.85 -4.79 11.45
CA THR A 73 4.00 -4.62 12.90
C THR A 73 2.77 -5.13 13.64
N ILE A 74 2.96 -5.67 14.84
CA ILE A 74 1.87 -6.09 15.72
C ILE A 74 1.19 -4.84 16.29
N THR A 75 -0.14 -4.77 16.20
CA THR A 75 -0.94 -3.84 16.99
C THR A 75 -1.49 -4.60 18.19
N PRO A 76 -1.12 -4.25 19.43
CA PRO A 76 -1.63 -4.93 20.61
C PRO A 76 -3.12 -4.66 20.78
N GLU A 77 -3.82 -5.62 21.40
CA GLU A 77 -5.21 -5.46 21.79
C GLU A 77 -5.33 -4.60 23.06
N GLY A 78 -6.38 -3.79 23.13
CA GLY A 78 -6.68 -2.94 24.30
C GLY A 78 -6.22 -1.50 24.15
N THR A 79 -6.68 -0.65 25.08
CA THR A 79 -6.46 0.80 25.05
C THR A 79 -5.25 1.24 25.89
N ASP A 80 -4.74 0.36 26.73
CA ASP A 80 -3.68 0.67 27.73
C ASP A 80 -2.28 0.24 27.31
N ASP A 81 -2.07 0.04 25.99
CA ASP A 81 -0.78 -0.33 25.39
C ASP A 81 -0.36 0.69 24.32
N VAL A 82 0.79 0.53 23.71
CA VAL A 82 1.39 1.44 22.72
C VAL A 82 0.58 1.61 21.43
N GLY A 83 -0.48 0.85 21.21
CA GLY A 83 -1.39 0.99 20.06
C GLY A 83 -0.72 0.68 18.71
N SER A 84 -1.28 1.25 17.65
CA SER A 84 -0.82 1.03 16.28
C SER A 84 0.24 2.06 15.86
N PRO A 85 1.47 1.63 15.49
CA PRO A 85 2.48 2.55 14.97
C PRO A 85 2.08 3.16 13.61
N ASN A 86 1.23 2.48 12.85
CA ASN A 86 0.75 2.98 11.57
C ASN A 86 -0.05 4.28 11.71
N ARG A 87 -0.80 4.43 12.80
CA ARG A 87 -1.54 5.67 13.07
C ARG A 87 -0.58 6.83 13.28
N ILE A 88 0.43 6.66 14.16
CA ILE A 88 1.43 7.68 14.46
C ILE A 88 2.17 8.08 13.18
N LEU A 89 2.66 7.09 12.42
CA LEU A 89 3.36 7.33 11.16
C LEU A 89 2.49 8.14 10.18
N ARG A 90 1.22 7.75 9.97
CA ARG A 90 0.31 8.45 9.06
C ARG A 90 0.09 9.91 9.44
N GLU A 91 -0.13 10.16 10.74
CA GLU A 91 -0.39 11.50 11.26
C GLU A 91 0.88 12.38 11.13
N GLU A 92 2.04 11.89 11.55
CA GLU A 92 3.26 12.68 11.57
C GLU A 92 3.83 12.97 10.19
N ILE A 93 3.87 11.99 9.29
CA ILE A 93 4.36 12.27 7.92
C ILE A 93 3.38 13.11 7.09
N GLY A 94 2.17 13.37 7.62
CA GLY A 94 1.10 14.03 6.88
C GLY A 94 0.55 13.16 5.75
N GLY A 95 0.43 11.86 6.00
CA GLY A 95 -0.08 10.88 5.04
C GLY A 95 -1.47 11.27 4.53
N THR A 96 -1.63 11.34 3.22
CA THR A 96 -2.86 11.80 2.58
C THR A 96 -3.64 10.66 1.98
N VAL A 97 -2.97 9.79 1.22
CA VAL A 97 -3.58 8.65 0.54
C VAL A 97 -2.82 7.36 0.81
N ILE A 98 -3.55 6.24 0.82
CA ILE A 98 -2.97 4.90 0.73
C ILE A 98 -3.40 4.31 -0.60
N VAL A 99 -2.43 3.86 -1.40
CA VAL A 99 -2.70 3.23 -2.71
C VAL A 99 -2.38 1.75 -2.63
N ARG A 100 -3.37 0.93 -2.96
CA ARG A 100 -3.21 -0.53 -3.15
C ARG A 100 -3.72 -0.91 -4.52
N THR A 101 -2.91 -1.60 -5.31
CA THR A 101 -3.27 -1.97 -6.68
C THR A 101 -3.26 -3.48 -6.87
N GLY A 102 -4.43 -4.05 -7.15
CA GLY A 102 -4.54 -5.43 -7.61
C GLY A 102 -4.09 -5.55 -9.07
N ARG A 103 -3.28 -6.56 -9.37
CA ARG A 103 -2.70 -6.83 -10.71
C ARG A 103 -2.70 -8.31 -11.02
N ARG A 104 -2.79 -8.64 -12.31
CA ARG A 104 -2.57 -10.00 -12.79
C ARG A 104 -1.15 -10.46 -12.48
N ILE A 105 -1.06 -11.63 -11.92
CA ILE A 105 0.20 -12.35 -11.72
C ILE A 105 0.24 -13.47 -12.76
N PRO A 106 1.28 -13.55 -13.61
CA PRO A 106 1.38 -14.59 -14.64
C PRO A 106 1.29 -15.98 -14.04
N GLY A 107 0.49 -16.85 -14.64
CA GLY A 107 0.30 -18.23 -14.15
C GLY A 107 -0.58 -18.38 -12.91
N VAL A 108 -1.09 -17.28 -12.34
CA VAL A 108 -2.07 -17.31 -11.24
C VAL A 108 -3.46 -17.05 -11.79
N VAL A 109 -4.42 -17.91 -11.43
CA VAL A 109 -5.81 -17.77 -11.87
C VAL A 109 -6.53 -16.77 -10.97
N PRO A 110 -7.09 -15.66 -11.52
CA PRO A 110 -7.86 -14.72 -10.73
C PRO A 110 -9.20 -15.33 -10.30
N LEU A 111 -9.72 -14.86 -9.15
CA LEU A 111 -11.03 -15.31 -8.64
C LEU A 111 -12.20 -14.72 -9.42
N GLY A 112 -12.04 -13.55 -10.00
CA GLY A 112 -13.04 -12.88 -10.83
C GLY A 112 -12.58 -12.76 -12.29
N GLY A 113 -13.42 -12.19 -13.14
CA GLY A 113 -13.10 -11.90 -14.53
C GLY A 113 -12.16 -10.70 -14.71
N VAL A 114 -11.47 -10.25 -13.68
CA VAL A 114 -10.58 -9.07 -13.69
C VAL A 114 -9.38 -9.29 -14.59
N HIS A 115 -9.12 -8.37 -15.49
CA HIS A 115 -8.02 -8.45 -16.44
C HIS A 115 -7.07 -7.27 -16.37
N ALA A 116 -7.55 -6.08 -16.09
CA ALA A 116 -6.77 -4.86 -15.95
C ALA A 116 -6.57 -4.49 -14.48
N PRO A 117 -5.52 -3.72 -14.14
CA PRO A 117 -5.26 -3.31 -12.77
C PRO A 117 -6.40 -2.51 -12.15
N ILE A 118 -6.63 -2.72 -10.86
CA ILE A 118 -7.58 -1.95 -10.06
C ILE A 118 -6.82 -1.33 -8.88
N SER A 119 -6.78 0.00 -8.83
CA SER A 119 -6.15 0.77 -7.76
C SER A 119 -7.20 1.35 -6.83
N VAL A 120 -7.13 1.01 -5.55
CA VAL A 120 -7.90 1.69 -4.49
C VAL A 120 -7.06 2.84 -3.97
N VAL A 121 -7.58 4.06 -4.07
CA VAL A 121 -7.00 5.28 -3.50
C VAL A 121 -7.77 5.63 -2.24
N ARG A 122 -7.27 5.11 -1.12
CA ARG A 122 -7.88 5.23 0.20
C ARG A 122 -7.43 6.52 0.88
N MET A 123 -8.36 7.26 1.47
CA MET A 123 -8.06 8.33 2.42
C MET A 123 -7.23 7.76 3.58
N ALA A 124 -6.06 8.34 3.87
CA ALA A 124 -5.14 7.79 4.87
C ALA A 124 -5.46 8.21 6.30
N VAL A 125 -6.10 9.38 6.50
CA VAL A 125 -6.35 10.01 7.79
C VAL A 125 -7.81 10.41 7.95
N GLY A 126 -8.28 10.54 9.19
CA GLY A 126 -9.67 10.89 9.49
C GLY A 126 -10.64 9.73 9.29
N GLY A 127 -11.95 10.03 9.34
CA GLY A 127 -13.00 9.04 9.28
C GLY A 127 -13.00 8.13 10.51
N ALA A 128 -13.37 6.86 10.30
CA ALA A 128 -13.48 5.87 11.36
C ALA A 128 -12.20 5.67 12.19
N TYR A 129 -11.02 5.87 11.58
CA TYR A 129 -9.72 5.67 12.24
C TYR A 129 -9.25 6.85 13.09
N GLY A 130 -10.03 7.92 13.17
CA GLY A 130 -9.82 9.07 14.05
C GLY A 130 -11.09 9.45 14.80
N ALA A 131 -12.07 8.54 14.86
CA ALA A 131 -13.36 8.77 15.47
C ALA A 131 -13.28 8.90 17.00
N THR A 132 -14.16 9.72 17.55
CA THR A 132 -14.42 9.76 18.99
C THR A 132 -15.58 8.82 19.29
N GLU A 133 -15.40 7.92 20.25
CA GLU A 133 -16.41 6.92 20.62
C GLU A 133 -16.73 7.01 22.10
N TRP A 134 -18.01 6.80 22.45
CA TRP A 134 -18.47 6.70 23.84
C TRP A 134 -19.70 5.81 23.94
N ARG A 135 -20.05 5.45 25.17
CA ARG A 135 -21.26 4.71 25.50
C ARG A 135 -22.13 5.51 26.47
N GLU A 136 -23.42 5.35 26.34
CA GLU A 136 -24.42 5.88 27.28
C GLU A 136 -25.31 4.75 27.76
N VAL A 137 -25.53 4.70 29.08
CA VAL A 137 -26.39 3.69 29.72
C VAL A 137 -27.70 4.38 30.13
N ASP A 138 -28.84 3.82 29.73
CA ASP A 138 -30.17 4.26 30.12
C ASP A 138 -30.96 3.06 30.64
N GLY A 139 -31.03 2.93 31.97
CA GLY A 139 -31.67 1.80 32.66
C GLY A 139 -30.94 0.48 32.37
N ASP A 140 -31.64 -0.46 31.75
CA ASP A 140 -31.09 -1.78 31.35
C ASP A 140 -30.54 -1.82 29.91
N ASP A 141 -30.56 -0.68 29.19
CA ASP A 141 -30.06 -0.57 27.81
C ASP A 141 -28.76 0.26 27.71
N GLU A 142 -27.97 -0.05 26.71
CA GLU A 142 -26.70 0.63 26.44
C GLU A 142 -26.61 1.02 24.96
N ALA A 143 -26.32 2.30 24.69
CA ALA A 143 -26.09 2.81 23.36
C ALA A 143 -24.59 3.16 23.16
N ALA A 144 -24.03 2.77 22.01
CA ALA A 144 -22.68 3.16 21.60
C ALA A 144 -22.75 4.25 20.52
N PHE A 145 -21.96 5.28 20.69
CA PHE A 145 -21.88 6.44 19.79
C PHE A 145 -20.52 6.56 19.17
N ARG A 146 -20.48 7.07 17.93
CA ARG A 146 -19.26 7.41 17.24
C ARG A 146 -19.44 8.70 16.42
N THR A 147 -18.48 9.62 16.53
CA THR A 147 -18.40 10.81 15.69
C THR A 147 -17.14 10.74 14.84
N GLU A 148 -17.32 10.79 13.53
CA GLU A 148 -16.26 10.83 12.52
C GLU A 148 -16.10 12.24 11.96
N ARG A 149 -14.87 12.59 11.58
CA ARG A 149 -14.55 13.85 10.93
C ARG A 149 -13.68 13.59 9.69
N ILE A 150 -14.04 14.23 8.58
CA ILE A 150 -13.21 14.36 7.38
C ILE A 150 -13.07 15.84 7.01
N GLU A 151 -12.00 16.18 6.35
CA GLU A 151 -11.73 17.54 5.89
C GLU A 151 -11.83 17.64 4.37
N ARG A 152 -12.39 18.74 3.88
CA ARG A 152 -12.51 19.00 2.44
C ARG A 152 -11.15 18.98 1.73
N SER A 153 -10.11 19.54 2.35
CA SER A 153 -8.75 19.52 1.82
C SER A 153 -8.22 18.11 1.58
N VAL A 154 -8.50 17.17 2.52
CA VAL A 154 -8.13 15.76 2.39
C VAL A 154 -8.98 15.06 1.32
N CYS A 155 -10.29 15.32 1.29
CA CYS A 155 -11.18 14.79 0.23
C CYS A 155 -10.71 15.24 -1.16
N ARG A 156 -10.35 16.51 -1.30
CA ARG A 156 -9.80 17.06 -2.54
C ARG A 156 -8.51 16.36 -2.94
N ALA A 157 -7.59 16.18 -2.00
CA ALA A 157 -6.31 15.53 -2.27
C ALA A 157 -6.51 14.06 -2.71
N VAL A 158 -7.44 13.32 -2.08
CA VAL A 158 -7.78 11.95 -2.47
C VAL A 158 -8.39 11.91 -3.88
N ALA A 159 -9.32 12.81 -4.18
CA ALA A 159 -9.96 12.91 -5.50
C ALA A 159 -8.94 13.25 -6.59
N GLU A 160 -8.19 14.34 -6.42
CA GLU A 160 -7.17 14.79 -7.38
C GLU A 160 -6.10 13.72 -7.64
N PHE A 161 -5.57 13.13 -6.57
CA PHE A 161 -4.59 12.05 -6.74
C PHE A 161 -5.18 10.86 -7.50
N GLY A 162 -6.45 10.53 -7.24
CA GLY A 162 -7.16 9.47 -7.97
C GLY A 162 -7.25 9.76 -9.47
N PHE A 163 -7.64 10.98 -9.85
CA PHE A 163 -7.72 11.39 -11.26
C PHE A 163 -6.35 11.47 -11.92
N GLN A 164 -5.33 12.01 -11.25
CA GLN A 164 -3.95 12.01 -11.75
C GLN A 164 -3.40 10.59 -11.94
N LEU A 165 -3.72 9.66 -11.04
CA LEU A 165 -3.32 8.27 -11.19
C LEU A 165 -4.03 7.62 -12.39
N ALA A 166 -5.33 7.89 -12.57
CA ALA A 166 -6.11 7.40 -13.70
C ALA A 166 -5.55 7.93 -15.03
N GLU A 167 -5.21 9.20 -15.10
CA GLU A 167 -4.61 9.82 -16.30
C GLU A 167 -3.27 9.15 -16.66
N ARG A 168 -2.38 8.96 -15.68
CA ARG A 168 -1.08 8.32 -15.90
C ARG A 168 -1.16 6.84 -16.32
N THR A 169 -2.20 6.15 -15.88
CA THR A 169 -2.38 4.70 -16.12
C THR A 169 -3.35 4.36 -17.22
N GLY A 170 -4.01 5.36 -17.83
CA GLY A 170 -5.08 5.15 -18.80
C GLY A 170 -6.31 4.48 -18.18
N ALA A 171 -6.51 4.66 -16.88
CA ALA A 171 -7.60 4.06 -16.14
C ALA A 171 -8.85 4.96 -16.12
N LYS A 172 -9.98 4.36 -15.76
CA LYS A 172 -11.22 5.06 -15.44
C LYS A 172 -11.31 5.29 -13.95
N VAL A 173 -11.72 6.49 -13.52
CA VAL A 173 -12.14 6.72 -12.13
C VAL A 173 -13.53 6.13 -11.94
N PHE A 174 -13.65 5.20 -10.99
CA PHE A 174 -14.84 4.38 -10.79
C PHE A 174 -15.25 4.33 -9.32
N GLY A 175 -16.54 4.19 -9.04
CA GLY A 175 -17.01 4.07 -7.67
C GLY A 175 -17.17 5.42 -6.96
N GLY A 176 -17.27 5.37 -5.65
CA GLY A 176 -17.44 6.54 -4.80
C GLY A 176 -18.11 6.22 -3.45
N PRO A 177 -18.37 7.25 -2.63
CA PRO A 177 -18.97 7.10 -1.30
C PRO A 177 -20.48 6.89 -1.34
N LYS A 178 -21.10 6.54 -0.21
CA LYS A 178 -22.56 6.36 -0.04
C LYS A 178 -23.28 7.69 0.20
N TYR A 179 -23.04 8.70 -0.61
CA TYR A 179 -23.55 10.07 -0.44
C TYR A 179 -25.09 10.18 -0.40
N THR A 180 -25.83 9.18 -0.92
CA THR A 180 -27.30 9.17 -0.83
C THR A 180 -27.84 8.90 0.56
N VAL A 181 -27.07 8.25 1.43
CA VAL A 181 -27.39 7.97 2.83
C VAL A 181 -26.72 8.99 3.75
N SER A 182 -25.53 9.43 3.40
CA SER A 182 -24.72 10.37 4.17
C SER A 182 -24.36 11.60 3.33
N PRO A 183 -25.36 12.47 2.98
CA PRO A 183 -25.14 13.54 2.00
C PRO A 183 -24.24 14.66 2.48
N VAL A 184 -24.10 14.86 3.79
CA VAL A 184 -23.21 15.89 4.36
C VAL A 184 -21.78 15.37 4.50
N TYR A 185 -21.62 14.21 5.13
CA TYR A 185 -20.32 13.64 5.42
C TYR A 185 -19.70 13.00 4.17
N GLU A 186 -20.33 12.00 3.59
CA GLU A 186 -19.81 11.31 2.40
C GLU A 186 -19.98 12.13 1.11
N GLY A 187 -20.98 13.01 1.09
CA GLY A 187 -21.19 14.00 0.03
C GLY A 187 -19.97 14.89 -0.19
N LEU A 188 -19.18 15.17 0.87
CA LEU A 188 -17.98 15.99 0.78
C LEU A 188 -16.93 15.38 -0.15
N LEU A 189 -16.69 14.06 -0.10
CA LEU A 189 -15.79 13.38 -1.04
C LEU A 189 -16.40 13.36 -2.45
N LYS A 190 -17.72 13.10 -2.58
CA LYS A 190 -18.40 13.10 -3.88
C LYS A 190 -18.28 14.44 -4.60
N GLU A 191 -18.48 15.55 -3.90
CA GLU A 191 -18.32 16.91 -4.43
C GLU A 191 -16.91 17.16 -4.97
N GLU A 192 -15.87 16.73 -4.23
CA GLU A 192 -14.48 16.90 -4.67
C GLU A 192 -14.12 15.97 -5.84
N MET A 193 -14.72 14.76 -5.92
CA MET A 193 -14.58 13.89 -7.08
C MET A 193 -15.20 14.49 -8.33
N ASP A 194 -16.40 15.07 -8.24
CA ASP A 194 -17.05 15.74 -9.35
C ASP A 194 -16.24 16.97 -9.82
N ALA A 195 -15.75 17.77 -8.87
CA ALA A 195 -14.90 18.91 -9.18
C ALA A 195 -13.54 18.50 -9.79
N ALA A 196 -12.97 17.37 -9.39
CA ALA A 196 -11.78 16.82 -10.02
C ALA A 196 -12.07 16.33 -11.46
N ALA A 197 -13.22 15.71 -11.71
CA ALA A 197 -13.62 15.31 -13.06
C ALA A 197 -13.71 16.49 -14.02
N GLU A 198 -14.18 17.65 -13.56
CA GLU A 198 -14.21 18.88 -14.36
C GLU A 198 -12.80 19.38 -14.74
N ARG A 199 -11.81 19.15 -13.86
CA ARG A 199 -10.40 19.55 -14.11
C ARG A 199 -9.64 18.54 -14.97
N HIS A 200 -10.09 17.28 -15.02
CA HIS A 200 -9.50 16.18 -15.79
C HIS A 200 -10.49 15.63 -16.84
N PRO A 201 -10.92 16.43 -17.83
CA PRO A 201 -12.02 16.08 -18.76
C PRO A 201 -11.72 14.87 -19.66
N ASP A 202 -10.43 14.54 -19.83
CA ASP A 202 -10.00 13.39 -20.63
C ASP A 202 -9.98 12.06 -19.86
N VAL A 203 -10.19 12.10 -18.53
CA VAL A 203 -10.26 10.90 -17.68
C VAL A 203 -11.71 10.42 -17.60
N PRO A 204 -12.01 9.20 -18.07
CA PRO A 204 -13.35 8.65 -17.91
C PRO A 204 -13.74 8.56 -16.43
N TYR A 205 -14.92 9.06 -16.09
CA TYR A 205 -15.43 9.06 -14.73
C TYR A 205 -16.80 8.40 -14.67
N GLU A 206 -16.92 7.35 -13.87
CA GLU A 206 -18.15 6.59 -13.65
C GLU A 206 -18.45 6.47 -12.16
N PRO A 207 -19.14 7.47 -11.57
CA PRO A 207 -19.49 7.45 -10.15
C PRO A 207 -20.50 6.35 -9.84
N GLN A 208 -20.21 5.56 -8.81
CA GLN A 208 -21.09 4.55 -8.24
C GLN A 208 -21.17 4.71 -6.72
N LEU A 209 -22.24 4.26 -6.11
CA LEU A 209 -22.29 4.14 -4.66
C LEU A 209 -21.39 2.99 -4.20
N ILE A 210 -20.80 3.09 -2.99
CA ILE A 210 -19.84 2.10 -2.49
C ILE A 210 -20.36 0.66 -2.54
N ASP A 211 -21.61 0.42 -2.16
CA ASP A 211 -22.24 -0.90 -2.20
C ASP A 211 -22.39 -1.42 -3.64
N ALA A 212 -22.76 -0.56 -4.58
CA ALA A 212 -22.79 -0.90 -6.01
C ALA A 212 -21.37 -1.17 -6.54
N THR A 213 -20.37 -0.41 -6.08
CA THR A 213 -18.97 -0.62 -6.43
C THR A 213 -18.53 -2.05 -6.06
N PHE A 214 -18.80 -2.51 -4.85
CA PHE A 214 -18.47 -3.88 -4.41
C PHE A 214 -19.14 -4.94 -5.32
N ALA A 215 -20.42 -4.77 -5.64
CA ALA A 215 -21.15 -5.72 -6.46
C ALA A 215 -20.65 -5.75 -7.92
N LEU A 216 -20.36 -4.58 -8.49
CA LEU A 216 -19.91 -4.45 -9.88
C LEU A 216 -18.48 -4.98 -10.07
N LEU A 217 -17.60 -4.87 -9.08
CA LEU A 217 -16.24 -5.40 -9.15
C LEU A 217 -16.19 -6.93 -9.33
N LEU A 218 -17.21 -7.65 -8.87
CA LEU A 218 -17.28 -9.11 -9.08
C LEU A 218 -17.58 -9.50 -10.55
N SER A 219 -18.14 -8.59 -11.33
CA SER A 219 -18.52 -8.82 -12.73
C SER A 219 -17.77 -7.94 -13.73
N THR A 220 -16.94 -7.00 -13.25
CA THR A 220 -16.16 -6.14 -14.14
C THR A 220 -15.05 -6.93 -14.83
N SER A 221 -14.83 -6.61 -16.11
CA SER A 221 -13.74 -7.17 -16.89
C SER A 221 -13.27 -6.14 -17.91
N GLY A 222 -11.97 -5.93 -18.03
CA GLY A 222 -11.37 -5.19 -19.13
C GLY A 222 -10.70 -3.88 -18.72
N ASP A 223 -11.42 -2.85 -18.35
CA ASP A 223 -10.84 -1.53 -18.10
C ASP A 223 -10.04 -1.47 -16.80
N PRO A 224 -8.88 -0.80 -16.79
CA PRO A 224 -8.20 -0.47 -15.56
C PRO A 224 -9.03 0.55 -14.77
N LEU A 225 -9.09 0.38 -13.43
CA LEU A 225 -9.90 1.21 -12.54
C LEU A 225 -9.05 1.90 -11.48
N VAL A 226 -9.43 3.13 -11.15
CA VAL A 226 -8.97 3.85 -9.95
C VAL A 226 -10.19 4.20 -9.11
N ILE A 227 -10.19 3.83 -7.83
CA ILE A 227 -11.33 3.95 -6.93
C ILE A 227 -10.95 4.82 -5.72
N PRO A 228 -11.24 6.15 -5.76
CA PRO A 228 -11.10 7.01 -4.59
C PRO A 228 -12.11 6.62 -3.52
N SER A 229 -11.67 6.50 -2.26
CA SER A 229 -12.51 5.98 -1.19
C SER A 229 -12.21 6.66 0.14
N LEU A 230 -13.22 6.75 1.01
CA LEU A 230 -13.06 7.10 2.41
C LEU A 230 -12.18 6.07 3.15
N ASN A 231 -11.69 6.46 4.31
CA ASN A 231 -10.67 5.67 5.01
C ASN A 231 -11.09 4.23 5.29
N ARG A 232 -12.25 4.01 5.94
CA ARG A 232 -12.72 2.66 6.26
C ARG A 232 -13.16 1.88 5.02
N ASP A 233 -13.88 2.52 4.13
CA ASP A 233 -14.39 1.89 2.91
C ASP A 233 -13.25 1.45 2.00
N GLY A 234 -12.21 2.30 1.85
CA GLY A 234 -11.01 1.96 1.08
C GLY A 234 -10.19 0.83 1.70
N ASP A 235 -10.18 0.72 3.04
CA ASP A 235 -9.53 -0.41 3.73
C ASP A 235 -10.21 -1.73 3.37
N ILE A 236 -11.52 -1.80 3.58
CA ILE A 236 -12.32 -3.00 3.28
C ILE A 236 -12.30 -3.31 1.78
N LEU A 237 -12.44 -2.29 0.93
CA LEU A 237 -12.47 -2.45 -0.51
C LEU A 237 -11.14 -3.00 -1.06
N SER A 238 -10.00 -2.53 -0.54
CA SER A 238 -8.70 -3.04 -0.97
C SER A 238 -8.51 -4.52 -0.61
N ASP A 239 -9.02 -4.95 0.55
CA ASP A 239 -8.97 -6.35 0.97
C ASP A 239 -9.88 -7.28 0.13
N LEU A 240 -10.87 -6.71 -0.57
CA LEU A 240 -11.61 -7.43 -1.61
C LEU A 240 -10.84 -7.43 -2.94
N VAL A 241 -10.36 -6.26 -3.36
CA VAL A 241 -9.75 -6.07 -4.70
C VAL A 241 -8.50 -6.93 -4.87
N LEU A 242 -7.61 -6.99 -3.88
CA LEU A 242 -6.35 -7.71 -4.05
C LEU A 242 -6.55 -9.22 -4.28
N PRO A 243 -7.37 -9.95 -3.48
CA PRO A 243 -7.65 -11.35 -3.73
C PRO A 243 -8.38 -11.65 -5.05
N LEU A 244 -9.12 -10.70 -5.63
CA LEU A 244 -9.77 -10.91 -6.94
C LEU A 244 -8.76 -11.28 -8.03
N PHE A 245 -7.51 -10.85 -7.91
CA PHE A 245 -6.41 -11.19 -8.82
C PHE A 245 -5.76 -12.55 -8.53
N GLY A 246 -6.27 -13.30 -7.54
CA GLY A 246 -5.84 -14.65 -7.16
C GLY A 246 -4.83 -14.69 -6.01
N SER A 247 -4.16 -13.57 -5.68
CA SER A 247 -3.27 -13.45 -4.53
C SER A 247 -2.98 -11.99 -4.19
N ILE A 248 -2.81 -11.73 -2.90
CA ILE A 248 -2.33 -10.42 -2.40
C ILE A 248 -0.83 -10.21 -2.66
N ALA A 249 -0.09 -11.27 -2.97
CA ALA A 249 1.37 -11.22 -3.14
C ALA A 249 1.82 -10.35 -4.32
N GLY A 250 0.96 -10.09 -5.30
CA GLY A 250 1.25 -9.20 -6.43
C GLY A 250 1.08 -7.71 -6.15
N SER A 251 0.86 -7.32 -4.89
CA SER A 251 0.45 -5.96 -4.53
C SER A 251 1.27 -5.42 -3.39
N GLU A 252 1.70 -4.18 -3.55
CA GLU A 252 2.26 -3.33 -2.51
C GLU A 252 1.21 -2.34 -1.98
N SER A 253 1.43 -1.81 -0.78
CA SER A 253 0.67 -0.73 -0.16
C SER A 253 1.56 0.50 -0.05
N LEU A 254 1.15 1.63 -0.62
CA LEU A 254 1.90 2.88 -0.59
C LEU A 254 1.14 3.92 0.22
N LEU A 255 1.67 4.32 1.36
CA LEU A 255 1.23 5.52 2.08
C LEU A 255 1.96 6.73 1.50
N ILE A 256 1.21 7.70 1.01
CA ILE A 256 1.76 8.87 0.33
C ILE A 256 1.30 10.15 1.04
N ALA A 257 2.26 10.95 1.46
CA ALA A 257 2.02 12.33 1.85
C ALA A 257 2.19 13.24 0.63
N LEU A 258 1.22 14.10 0.39
CA LEU A 258 1.21 15.03 -0.73
C LEU A 258 1.65 16.43 -0.26
N ASP A 259 2.31 17.18 -1.16
CA ASP A 259 2.63 18.58 -0.96
C ASP A 259 1.43 19.49 -1.33
N GLU A 260 1.62 20.81 -1.26
CA GLU A 260 0.58 21.80 -1.60
C GLU A 260 0.15 21.77 -3.09
N ARG A 261 0.97 21.15 -3.94
CA ARG A 261 0.68 20.93 -5.37
C ARG A 261 0.10 19.55 -5.64
N LEU A 262 -0.23 18.82 -4.59
CA LEU A 262 -0.73 17.45 -4.62
C LEU A 262 0.24 16.45 -5.28
N MET A 263 1.55 16.74 -5.21
CA MET A 263 2.61 15.84 -5.66
C MET A 263 3.16 15.03 -4.49
N PRO A 264 3.60 13.78 -4.70
CA PRO A 264 4.20 12.97 -3.65
C PRO A 264 5.41 13.66 -3.02
N ARG A 265 5.37 13.86 -1.69
CA ARG A 265 6.47 14.42 -0.88
C ARG A 265 7.17 13.33 -0.07
N THR A 266 6.39 12.44 0.53
CA THR A 266 6.89 11.30 1.31
C THR A 266 6.11 10.07 0.92
N VAL A 267 6.81 8.98 0.66
CA VAL A 267 6.22 7.68 0.32
C VAL A 267 6.77 6.61 1.24
N MET A 268 5.88 5.92 1.93
CA MET A 268 6.21 4.74 2.70
C MET A 268 5.55 3.52 2.04
N ALA A 269 6.37 2.56 1.65
CA ALA A 269 5.91 1.31 1.05
C ALA A 269 5.92 0.18 2.08
N GLU A 270 4.93 -0.67 2.02
CA GLU A 270 4.84 -1.90 2.81
C GLU A 270 4.15 -3.00 1.99
N ALA A 271 4.32 -4.25 2.39
CA ALA A 271 3.51 -5.33 1.87
C ALA A 271 2.06 -5.20 2.36
N ALA A 272 1.10 -5.64 1.56
CA ALA A 272 -0.32 -5.58 1.91
C ALA A 272 -0.78 -6.70 2.87
N HIS A 273 0.16 -7.43 3.50
CA HIS A 273 -0.11 -8.49 4.47
C HIS A 273 0.28 -8.10 5.91
N GLY A 274 -0.19 -8.87 6.90
CA GLY A 274 0.16 -8.71 8.31
C GLY A 274 1.46 -9.44 8.70
N THR A 275 1.65 -9.61 10.03
CA THR A 275 2.87 -10.23 10.61
C THR A 275 2.97 -11.73 10.43
N ALA A 276 1.87 -12.44 10.16
CA ALA A 276 1.81 -13.89 9.91
C ALA A 276 2.64 -14.75 10.88
N PRO A 277 2.39 -14.68 12.20
CA PRO A 277 3.24 -15.32 13.22
C PRO A 277 3.37 -16.84 13.05
N SER A 278 2.36 -17.49 12.48
CA SER A 278 2.36 -18.92 12.23
C SER A 278 3.38 -19.39 11.18
N LEU A 279 3.91 -18.48 10.37
CA LEU A 279 4.86 -18.80 9.28
C LEU A 279 6.32 -18.50 9.67
N ARG A 280 6.54 -17.81 10.78
CA ARG A 280 7.87 -17.39 11.22
C ARG A 280 8.85 -18.54 11.30
N GLY A 281 10.05 -18.37 10.74
CA GLY A 281 11.16 -19.34 10.76
C GLY A 281 10.95 -20.58 9.91
N LYS A 282 9.88 -20.65 9.09
CA LYS A 282 9.56 -21.83 8.29
C LYS A 282 10.04 -21.77 6.83
N ASP A 283 10.54 -20.62 6.39
CA ASP A 283 10.97 -20.38 5.00
C ASP A 283 9.90 -20.71 3.94
N VAL A 284 8.62 -20.42 4.23
CA VAL A 284 7.48 -20.74 3.34
C VAL A 284 6.65 -19.53 2.93
N ALA A 285 6.84 -18.39 3.59
CA ALA A 285 6.09 -17.18 3.32
C ALA A 285 6.51 -16.55 1.98
N ASN A 286 5.55 -15.99 1.25
CA ASN A 286 5.81 -15.35 -0.03
C ASN A 286 6.42 -13.96 0.15
N PRO A 287 7.67 -13.69 -0.29
CA PRO A 287 8.31 -12.39 -0.11
C PRO A 287 7.93 -11.38 -1.20
N MET A 288 7.19 -11.79 -2.24
CA MET A 288 6.97 -11.01 -3.45
C MET A 288 6.36 -9.63 -3.16
N ALA A 289 5.33 -9.53 -2.30
CA ALA A 289 4.71 -8.24 -1.98
C ALA A 289 5.69 -7.25 -1.34
N MET A 290 6.58 -7.74 -0.45
CA MET A 290 7.58 -6.90 0.19
C MET A 290 8.71 -6.50 -0.77
N ILE A 291 9.11 -7.39 -1.66
CA ILE A 291 10.05 -7.11 -2.75
C ILE A 291 9.46 -6.04 -3.69
N LEU A 292 8.18 -6.17 -4.07
CA LEU A 292 7.49 -5.20 -4.91
C LEU A 292 7.32 -3.85 -4.22
N ALA A 293 7.16 -3.82 -2.89
CA ALA A 293 7.15 -2.58 -2.11
C ALA A 293 8.50 -1.85 -2.20
N GLY A 294 9.62 -2.56 -2.06
CA GLY A 294 10.97 -2.01 -2.29
C GLY A 294 11.16 -1.49 -3.72
N ALA A 295 10.74 -2.28 -4.72
CA ALA A 295 10.81 -1.88 -6.13
C ALA A 295 9.95 -0.64 -6.44
N ALA A 296 8.81 -0.47 -5.76
CA ALA A 296 7.94 0.68 -5.96
C ALA A 296 8.58 1.99 -5.49
N LEU A 297 9.37 1.97 -4.41
CA LEU A 297 10.11 3.14 -3.92
C LEU A 297 11.14 3.63 -4.94
N LEU A 298 11.84 2.71 -5.59
CA LEU A 298 12.80 3.04 -6.65
C LEU A 298 12.15 3.77 -7.84
N GLY A 299 10.85 3.59 -8.03
CA GLY A 299 10.07 4.27 -9.05
C GLY A 299 9.91 5.80 -8.85
N TYR A 300 10.26 6.31 -7.67
CA TYR A 300 10.19 7.75 -7.35
C TYR A 300 11.51 8.49 -7.59
N GLY A 301 12.57 7.80 -7.98
CA GLY A 301 13.88 8.36 -8.21
C GLY A 301 14.17 8.73 -9.66
N ASP A 302 15.46 8.79 -9.97
CA ASP A 302 15.97 9.04 -11.32
C ASP A 302 15.78 7.84 -12.26
N GLU A 303 16.21 7.98 -13.49
CA GLU A 303 16.06 6.95 -14.53
C GLU A 303 16.75 5.63 -14.13
N GLN A 304 17.91 5.70 -13.47
CA GLN A 304 18.67 4.53 -13.09
C GLN A 304 17.98 3.74 -11.95
N THR A 305 17.45 4.43 -10.94
CA THR A 305 16.67 3.81 -9.86
C THR A 305 15.35 3.25 -10.38
N GLN A 306 14.65 3.96 -11.28
CA GLN A 306 13.44 3.48 -11.95
C GLN A 306 13.70 2.20 -12.76
N GLN A 307 14.84 2.13 -13.45
CA GLN A 307 15.26 0.94 -14.20
C GLN A 307 15.49 -0.26 -13.26
N ALA A 308 16.16 -0.04 -12.12
CA ALA A 308 16.35 -1.08 -11.11
C ALA A 308 14.99 -1.58 -10.55
N GLY A 309 14.09 -0.68 -10.19
CA GLY A 309 12.75 -1.02 -9.74
C GLY A 309 11.94 -1.83 -10.77
N ARG A 310 12.06 -1.47 -12.05
CA ARG A 310 11.45 -2.23 -13.15
C ARG A 310 12.05 -3.63 -13.27
N ALA A 311 13.39 -3.76 -13.22
CA ALA A 311 14.07 -5.04 -13.30
C ALA A 311 13.61 -6.00 -12.19
N ILE A 312 13.51 -5.51 -10.94
CA ILE A 312 13.02 -6.30 -9.81
C ILE A 312 11.58 -6.75 -10.06
N ARG A 313 10.69 -5.85 -10.47
CA ARG A 313 9.28 -6.18 -10.73
C ARG A 313 9.12 -7.22 -11.82
N GLU A 314 9.82 -7.07 -12.95
CA GLU A 314 9.80 -8.03 -14.05
C GLU A 314 10.37 -9.38 -13.62
N ALA A 315 11.48 -9.39 -12.88
CA ALA A 315 12.10 -10.61 -12.35
C ALA A 315 11.15 -11.42 -11.47
N CYS A 316 10.38 -10.75 -10.57
CA CYS A 316 9.34 -11.39 -9.76
C CYS A 316 8.27 -12.06 -10.62
N LEU A 317 7.72 -11.33 -11.60
CA LEU A 317 6.64 -11.84 -12.45
C LEU A 317 7.10 -13.00 -13.33
N GLU A 318 8.32 -12.94 -13.88
CA GLU A 318 8.92 -14.01 -14.67
C GLU A 318 9.21 -15.25 -13.84
N ALA A 319 9.74 -15.09 -12.61
CA ALA A 319 9.95 -16.23 -11.70
C ALA A 319 8.65 -17.00 -11.47
N VAL A 320 7.57 -16.28 -11.16
CA VAL A 320 6.24 -16.89 -10.98
C VAL A 320 5.72 -17.53 -12.27
N ALA A 321 5.89 -16.87 -13.43
CA ALA A 321 5.46 -17.42 -14.72
C ALA A 321 6.15 -18.75 -15.06
N ASP A 322 7.44 -18.85 -14.74
CA ASP A 322 8.28 -20.03 -14.98
C ASP A 322 8.10 -21.12 -13.92
N GLY A 323 7.19 -20.91 -12.95
CA GLY A 323 6.83 -21.91 -11.93
C GLY A 323 7.65 -21.82 -10.64
N ILE A 324 8.64 -20.92 -10.54
CA ILE A 324 9.35 -20.65 -9.28
C ILE A 324 8.45 -19.76 -8.42
N ARG A 325 7.68 -20.39 -7.55
CA ARG A 325 6.65 -19.71 -6.74
C ARG A 325 6.40 -20.45 -5.43
N THR A 326 5.97 -19.70 -4.43
CA THR A 326 5.64 -20.23 -3.11
C THR A 326 4.29 -20.97 -3.10
N ALA A 327 3.98 -21.66 -2.01
CA ALA A 327 2.81 -22.52 -1.91
C ALA A 327 1.47 -21.79 -2.08
N ASP A 328 1.35 -20.53 -1.64
CA ASP A 328 0.16 -19.68 -1.82
C ASP A 328 -0.14 -19.36 -3.30
N LEU A 329 0.89 -19.40 -4.15
CA LEU A 329 0.76 -19.29 -5.61
C LEU A 329 0.74 -20.64 -6.34
N GLY A 330 0.59 -21.74 -5.60
CA GLY A 330 0.54 -23.10 -6.13
C GLY A 330 1.88 -23.68 -6.54
N GLY A 331 2.98 -23.18 -5.98
CA GLY A 331 4.34 -23.69 -6.18
C GLY A 331 4.90 -24.42 -4.95
N TYR A 332 6.21 -24.65 -4.96
CA TYR A 332 6.94 -25.34 -3.90
C TYR A 332 8.20 -24.62 -3.42
N ALA A 333 8.51 -23.46 -4.00
CA ALA A 333 9.69 -22.68 -3.62
C ALA A 333 9.55 -22.15 -2.19
N GLY A 334 10.65 -22.17 -1.43
CA GLY A 334 10.76 -21.47 -0.16
C GLY A 334 10.90 -19.96 -0.35
N THR A 335 10.78 -19.21 0.74
CA THR A 335 10.97 -17.77 0.77
C THR A 335 12.35 -17.40 0.22
N THR A 336 13.38 -18.07 0.70
CA THR A 336 14.78 -17.83 0.31
C THR A 336 15.02 -18.21 -1.15
N GLU A 337 14.55 -19.38 -1.60
CA GLU A 337 14.70 -19.85 -2.98
C GLU A 337 14.06 -18.89 -3.99
N PHE A 338 12.84 -18.41 -3.70
CA PHE A 338 12.18 -17.42 -4.54
C PHE A 338 13.00 -16.12 -4.62
N THR A 339 13.48 -15.63 -3.47
CA THR A 339 14.28 -14.40 -3.41
C THR A 339 15.58 -14.54 -4.21
N ASP A 340 16.30 -15.67 -4.06
CA ASP A 340 17.56 -15.94 -4.78
C ASP A 340 17.34 -15.93 -6.29
N GLU A 341 16.25 -16.51 -6.76
CA GLU A 341 15.92 -16.50 -8.19
C GLU A 341 15.57 -15.09 -8.69
N VAL A 342 14.85 -14.29 -7.90
CA VAL A 342 14.56 -12.90 -8.27
C VAL A 342 15.84 -12.06 -8.31
N ILE A 343 16.77 -12.24 -7.36
CA ILE A 343 18.09 -11.59 -7.35
C ILE A 343 18.84 -11.92 -8.64
N ARG A 344 18.98 -13.22 -8.96
CA ARG A 344 19.68 -13.68 -10.15
C ARG A 344 19.10 -13.06 -11.44
N ARG A 345 17.80 -13.04 -11.59
CA ARG A 345 17.11 -12.45 -12.76
C ARG A 345 17.30 -10.93 -12.82
N THR A 346 17.21 -10.26 -11.69
CA THR A 346 17.39 -8.80 -11.61
C THR A 346 18.78 -8.40 -12.07
N SER A 347 19.82 -9.03 -11.53
CA SER A 347 21.21 -8.75 -11.92
C SER A 347 21.46 -9.02 -13.40
N GLN A 348 20.95 -10.14 -13.93
CA GLN A 348 21.07 -10.46 -15.36
C GLN A 348 20.38 -9.43 -16.26
N LYS A 349 19.18 -8.95 -15.89
CA LYS A 349 18.48 -7.92 -16.67
C LYS A 349 19.28 -6.62 -16.69
N LEU A 350 19.76 -6.17 -15.54
CA LEU A 350 20.51 -4.93 -15.45
C LEU A 350 21.85 -5.01 -16.20
N GLU A 351 22.53 -6.15 -16.16
CA GLU A 351 23.73 -6.39 -16.96
C GLU A 351 23.44 -6.28 -18.46
N VAL A 352 22.39 -6.95 -18.94
CA VAL A 352 21.99 -6.88 -20.36
C VAL A 352 21.59 -5.47 -20.77
N TRP A 353 20.81 -4.77 -19.96
CA TRP A 353 20.35 -3.41 -20.28
C TRP A 353 21.49 -2.39 -20.26
N SER A 354 22.50 -2.58 -19.43
CA SER A 354 23.69 -1.71 -19.42
C SER A 354 24.57 -1.88 -20.65
N ALA A 355 24.43 -2.98 -21.38
CA ALA A 355 25.19 -3.28 -22.60
C ALA A 355 24.48 -2.84 -23.90
N LEU A 356 23.21 -2.41 -23.80
CA LEU A 356 22.40 -1.90 -24.92
C LEU A 356 22.38 -0.38 -24.97
#